data_0354ff62566889c98f457e0b9337cf3b
#
_entry.id   0354ff62566889c98f457e0b9337cf3b
#
_cell.length_a   1.000
_cell.length_b   1.000
_cell.length_c   1.000
_cell.angle_alpha   90.00
_cell.angle_beta   90.00
_cell.angle_gamma   90.00
#
_symmetry.space_group_name_H-M   'P 1'
#
loop_
_entity.id
_entity.type
_entity.pdbx_description
1 polymer ?
#
loop_
_entity_poly.entity_id
_entity_poly.type
_entity_poly.pdbx_seq_one_letter_code
_entity_poly.pdbx_strand_id
1 'polypeptide(L)'
;DDENNTTPQSKPTYDMTGFAKGADVSWLTEMEKAGSKFYNASGAEQDCMTLLRDLGTNSVRIRVWVDPADGWSGKQDVLVKAWRAKMLGERIMIDFHYSDSWADPGKQNIPSAWTDFKDDLTKMKAAVAEHTKDVLTTLKNNGIDVEWIQIGNETRTGMLWPLGLVSDNKFDNYAALNNAGYDAAKAVYPEAQCIIHIDQGNVLGRFTWMFDGLKAAGAKWDVIGMSLYPEDDNWQKATDDCLANISTLASRYNTKVMICEIGMPWDSDNADVMMKKMVDGCKAKTECLGIFYWEPECYGGWNGYNKGAFDSNGKPTAVLNAFGSNEKK
;
A
#
# COMPACT_ATOMS: atom_id res chain seq x y z
N ASP A 1 20.86 -16.55 -50.09
CA ASP A 1 21.30 -16.69 -48.69
C ASP A 1 20.96 -15.40 -47.95
N ASP A 2 19.67 -15.29 -47.52
CA ASP A 2 19.20 -14.20 -46.67
C ASP A 2 19.57 -14.53 -45.22
N GLU A 3 20.68 -14.00 -44.75
CA GLU A 3 20.98 -13.97 -43.34
C GLU A 3 19.97 -13.06 -42.65
N ASN A 4 19.05 -13.65 -41.91
CA ASN A 4 18.13 -12.97 -40.98
C ASN A 4 18.98 -12.30 -39.88
N ASN A 5 19.48 -11.11 -40.14
CA ASN A 5 20.14 -10.27 -39.16
C ASN A 5 19.06 -9.59 -38.28
N THR A 6 18.44 -10.36 -37.37
CA THR A 6 17.63 -9.81 -36.34
C THR A 6 18.56 -9.26 -35.27
N THR A 7 18.85 -7.95 -35.35
CA THR A 7 19.47 -7.21 -34.26
C THR A 7 18.66 -7.44 -33.02
N PRO A 8 19.23 -7.89 -31.88
CA PRO A 8 18.45 -8.04 -30.65
C PRO A 8 17.83 -6.70 -30.30
N GLN A 9 16.52 -6.66 -30.28
CA GLN A 9 15.79 -5.46 -29.84
C GLN A 9 16.18 -5.20 -28.37
N SER A 10 16.83 -4.07 -28.12
CA SER A 10 17.22 -3.70 -26.76
C SER A 10 15.96 -3.66 -25.87
N LYS A 11 16.02 -4.31 -24.69
CA LYS A 11 14.91 -4.25 -23.73
C LYS A 11 14.66 -2.78 -23.34
N PRO A 12 13.41 -2.34 -23.24
CA PRO A 12 13.13 -0.98 -22.83
C PRO A 12 13.71 -0.72 -21.44
N THR A 13 14.23 0.48 -21.25
CA THR A 13 14.69 0.95 -19.94
C THR A 13 13.63 1.84 -19.32
N TYR A 14 13.44 1.70 -17.98
CA TYR A 14 12.42 2.44 -17.25
C TYR A 14 13.04 3.34 -16.19
N ASP A 15 12.47 4.54 -16.01
CA ASP A 15 12.80 5.39 -14.88
C ASP A 15 11.89 5.01 -13.69
N MET A 16 12.48 4.36 -12.69
CA MET A 16 11.77 3.87 -11.51
C MET A 16 11.97 4.80 -10.30
N THR A 17 12.44 6.02 -10.50
CA THR A 17 12.77 6.99 -9.44
C THR A 17 11.67 8.04 -9.24
N GLY A 18 11.83 8.87 -8.22
CA GLY A 18 11.00 10.04 -7.98
C GLY A 18 9.67 9.73 -7.30
N PHE A 19 8.62 10.42 -7.75
CA PHE A 19 7.26 10.24 -7.22
C PHE A 19 6.80 8.79 -7.39
N ALA A 20 6.32 8.18 -6.30
CA ALA A 20 5.89 6.79 -6.33
C ALA A 20 4.53 6.66 -7.03
N LYS A 21 4.51 5.89 -8.11
CA LYS A 21 3.30 5.50 -8.86
C LYS A 21 3.07 4.03 -8.63
N GLY A 22 2.22 3.71 -7.67
CA GLY A 22 2.15 2.38 -7.10
C GLY A 22 0.87 1.62 -7.39
N ALA A 23 0.97 0.31 -7.27
CA ALA A 23 -0.15 -0.61 -7.25
C ALA A 23 -0.02 -1.56 -6.06
N ASP A 24 -1.08 -1.73 -5.29
CA ASP A 24 -1.17 -2.84 -4.34
C ASP A 24 -1.58 -4.09 -5.10
N VAL A 25 -0.73 -5.10 -5.10
CA VAL A 25 -0.92 -6.35 -5.85
C VAL A 25 -1.01 -7.56 -4.92
N SER A 26 -1.45 -7.34 -3.70
CA SER A 26 -1.42 -8.38 -2.66
C SER A 26 -2.28 -9.58 -3.01
N TRP A 27 -3.39 -9.42 -3.75
CA TRP A 27 -4.24 -10.52 -4.21
C TRP A 27 -3.70 -11.26 -5.44
N LEU A 28 -2.70 -10.73 -6.11
CA LEU A 28 -2.33 -11.21 -7.44
C LEU A 28 -1.99 -12.71 -7.47
N THR A 29 -1.18 -13.19 -6.53
CA THR A 29 -0.79 -14.60 -6.48
C THR A 29 -1.97 -15.54 -6.29
N GLU A 30 -2.93 -15.16 -5.45
CA GLU A 30 -4.18 -15.91 -5.24
C GLU A 30 -5.04 -15.92 -6.50
N MET A 31 -5.19 -14.77 -7.16
CA MET A 31 -5.92 -14.64 -8.43
C MET A 31 -5.29 -15.52 -9.52
N GLU A 32 -3.98 -15.50 -9.66
CA GLU A 32 -3.25 -16.32 -10.64
C GLU A 32 -3.45 -17.81 -10.36
N LYS A 33 -3.39 -18.22 -9.11
CA LYS A 33 -3.66 -19.61 -8.70
C LYS A 33 -5.09 -20.03 -9.03
N ALA A 34 -6.05 -19.12 -8.96
CA ALA A 34 -7.43 -19.36 -9.33
C ALA A 34 -7.66 -19.34 -10.85
N GLY A 35 -6.64 -19.03 -11.65
CA GLY A 35 -6.71 -19.05 -13.12
C GLY A 35 -6.96 -17.69 -13.77
N SER A 36 -6.93 -16.59 -13.01
CA SER A 36 -7.04 -15.24 -13.58
C SER A 36 -5.89 -14.94 -14.53
N LYS A 37 -6.21 -14.37 -15.69
CA LYS A 37 -5.26 -13.97 -16.72
C LYS A 37 -5.43 -12.49 -17.04
N PHE A 38 -4.35 -11.86 -17.46
CA PHE A 38 -4.31 -10.44 -17.76
C PHE A 38 -3.86 -10.21 -19.18
N TYR A 39 -4.41 -9.17 -19.81
CA TYR A 39 -4.20 -8.88 -21.21
C TYR A 39 -3.86 -7.40 -21.39
N ASN A 40 -2.92 -7.11 -22.31
CA ASN A 40 -2.63 -5.74 -22.69
C ASN A 40 -3.73 -5.15 -23.58
N ALA A 41 -3.61 -3.88 -23.95
CA ALA A 41 -4.59 -3.18 -24.76
C ALA A 41 -4.84 -3.86 -26.14
N SER A 42 -3.85 -4.56 -26.69
CA SER A 42 -3.98 -5.29 -27.96
C SER A 42 -4.67 -6.66 -27.79
N GLY A 43 -4.92 -7.09 -26.56
CA GLY A 43 -5.54 -8.38 -26.25
C GLY A 43 -4.55 -9.53 -26.09
N ALA A 44 -3.26 -9.27 -26.09
CA ALA A 44 -2.25 -10.28 -25.81
C ALA A 44 -2.12 -10.55 -24.32
N GLU A 45 -2.06 -11.83 -23.93
CA GLU A 45 -1.83 -12.22 -22.54
C GLU A 45 -0.45 -11.72 -22.07
N GLN A 46 -0.42 -11.16 -20.87
CA GLN A 46 0.81 -10.60 -20.30
C GLN A 46 0.84 -10.81 -18.80
N ASP A 47 2.04 -11.01 -18.23
CA ASP A 47 2.23 -10.99 -16.78
C ASP A 47 1.71 -9.68 -16.19
N CYS A 48 0.90 -9.75 -15.14
CA CYS A 48 0.21 -8.59 -14.59
C CYS A 48 1.18 -7.52 -14.08
N MET A 49 2.22 -7.89 -13.33
CA MET A 49 3.16 -6.92 -12.78
C MET A 49 3.97 -6.24 -13.88
N THR A 50 4.37 -6.98 -14.90
CA THR A 50 5.04 -6.43 -16.10
C THR A 50 4.11 -5.46 -16.83
N LEU A 51 2.84 -5.83 -17.02
CA LEU A 51 1.83 -4.98 -17.64
C LEU A 51 1.63 -3.67 -16.87
N LEU A 52 1.53 -3.73 -15.55
CA LEU A 52 1.37 -2.55 -14.71
C LEU A 52 2.60 -1.62 -14.82
N ARG A 53 3.82 -2.18 -14.80
CA ARG A 53 5.04 -1.39 -15.03
C ARG A 53 5.03 -0.70 -16.40
N ASP A 54 4.66 -1.43 -17.45
CA ASP A 54 4.56 -0.87 -18.80
C ASP A 54 3.52 0.25 -18.89
N LEU A 55 2.49 0.21 -18.04
CA LEU A 55 1.48 1.26 -17.93
C LEU A 55 1.92 2.45 -17.05
N GLY A 56 3.05 2.36 -16.37
CA GLY A 56 3.65 3.48 -15.64
C GLY A 56 3.84 3.29 -14.15
N THR A 57 3.55 2.12 -13.57
CA THR A 57 3.87 1.89 -12.16
C THR A 57 5.38 1.74 -11.96
N ASN A 58 5.88 2.25 -10.84
CA ASN A 58 7.27 2.11 -10.41
C ASN A 58 7.38 1.54 -9.00
N SER A 59 6.26 1.27 -8.36
CA SER A 59 6.20 0.83 -6.97
C SER A 59 5.07 -0.18 -6.76
N VAL A 60 5.24 -1.07 -5.79
CA VAL A 60 4.22 -2.02 -5.37
C VAL A 60 4.02 -1.96 -3.86
N ARG A 61 2.79 -2.17 -3.42
CA ARG A 61 2.42 -2.33 -2.02
C ARG A 61 1.97 -3.76 -1.79
N ILE A 62 2.49 -4.38 -0.74
CA ILE A 62 2.25 -5.79 -0.42
C ILE A 62 1.87 -5.88 1.06
N ARG A 63 0.63 -6.31 1.35
CA ARG A 63 0.21 -6.57 2.74
C ARG A 63 0.82 -7.86 3.26
N VAL A 64 1.03 -7.92 4.55
CA VAL A 64 1.44 -9.13 5.25
C VAL A 64 0.54 -9.40 6.45
N TRP A 65 0.04 -10.62 6.54
CA TRP A 65 -0.68 -11.21 7.66
C TRP A 65 0.24 -12.13 8.46
N VAL A 66 -0.09 -12.36 9.72
CA VAL A 66 0.77 -13.14 10.62
C VAL A 66 0.70 -14.63 10.32
N ASP A 67 -0.49 -15.21 10.38
CA ASP A 67 -0.71 -16.64 10.11
C ASP A 67 -2.07 -16.83 9.41
N PRO A 68 -2.16 -16.46 8.14
CA PRO A 68 -3.40 -16.59 7.39
C PRO A 68 -3.75 -18.05 7.13
N ALA A 69 -5.04 -18.39 7.23
CA ALA A 69 -5.54 -19.76 7.11
C ALA A 69 -5.11 -20.48 5.82
N ASP A 70 -5.12 -19.74 4.69
CA ASP A 70 -4.79 -20.29 3.36
C ASP A 70 -3.38 -19.96 2.89
N GLY A 71 -2.58 -19.29 3.73
CA GLY A 71 -1.22 -18.89 3.41
C GLY A 71 -1.09 -17.61 2.55
N TRP A 72 -2.17 -17.17 1.90
CA TRP A 72 -2.14 -15.93 1.12
C TRP A 72 -1.88 -14.72 2.02
N SER A 73 -1.01 -13.83 1.57
CA SER A 73 -0.49 -12.69 2.35
C SER A 73 0.36 -13.08 3.57
N GLY A 74 0.68 -14.35 3.75
CA GLY A 74 1.70 -14.79 4.71
C GLY A 74 3.12 -14.49 4.22
N LYS A 75 4.10 -14.67 5.09
CA LYS A 75 5.51 -14.31 4.82
C LYS A 75 6.04 -14.87 3.50
N GLN A 76 5.76 -16.14 3.18
CA GLN A 76 6.26 -16.76 1.95
C GLN A 76 5.61 -16.19 0.70
N ASP A 77 4.32 -15.93 0.74
CA ASP A 77 3.60 -15.29 -0.37
C ASP A 77 4.07 -13.84 -0.58
N VAL A 78 4.33 -13.11 0.50
CA VAL A 78 4.94 -11.76 0.44
C VAL A 78 6.32 -11.82 -0.22
N LEU A 79 7.16 -12.80 0.16
CA LEU A 79 8.48 -12.99 -0.45
C LEU A 79 8.39 -13.20 -1.96
N VAL A 80 7.45 -14.01 -2.42
CA VAL A 80 7.24 -14.26 -3.86
C VAL A 80 6.91 -12.96 -4.60
N LYS A 81 5.94 -12.19 -4.11
CA LYS A 81 5.54 -10.92 -4.73
C LYS A 81 6.65 -9.87 -4.68
N ALA A 82 7.35 -9.77 -3.57
CA ALA A 82 8.48 -8.85 -3.40
C ALA A 82 9.64 -9.21 -4.34
N TRP A 83 9.92 -10.50 -4.52
CA TRP A 83 10.93 -10.95 -5.48
C TRP A 83 10.56 -10.59 -6.92
N ARG A 84 9.30 -10.77 -7.30
CA ARG A 84 8.80 -10.39 -8.62
C ARG A 84 8.94 -8.88 -8.85
N ALA A 85 8.62 -8.07 -7.84
CA ALA A 85 8.81 -6.61 -7.90
C ALA A 85 10.29 -6.24 -8.09
N LYS A 86 11.18 -6.87 -7.32
CA LYS A 86 12.63 -6.67 -7.47
C LYS A 86 13.11 -6.97 -8.88
N MET A 87 12.65 -8.06 -9.48
CA MET A 87 13.04 -8.46 -10.85
C MET A 87 12.60 -7.43 -11.89
N LEU A 88 11.58 -6.66 -11.62
CA LEU A 88 11.08 -5.59 -12.49
C LEU A 88 11.69 -4.21 -12.15
N GLY A 89 12.54 -4.13 -11.15
CA GLY A 89 13.12 -2.88 -10.69
C GLY A 89 12.15 -2.00 -9.90
N GLU A 90 11.01 -2.53 -9.46
CA GLU A 90 10.00 -1.77 -8.74
C GLU A 90 10.36 -1.58 -7.27
N ARG A 91 9.96 -0.44 -6.73
CA ARG A 91 10.13 -0.05 -5.33
C ARG A 91 9.03 -0.67 -4.49
N ILE A 92 9.31 -1.00 -3.24
CA ILE A 92 8.43 -1.84 -2.43
C ILE A 92 8.00 -1.13 -1.15
N MET A 93 6.69 -1.17 -0.89
CA MET A 93 6.05 -0.88 0.39
C MET A 93 5.54 -2.18 0.99
N ILE A 94 5.88 -2.45 2.25
CA ILE A 94 5.33 -3.58 3.03
C ILE A 94 4.29 -3.03 4.01
N ASP A 95 3.11 -3.61 3.96
CA ASP A 95 1.93 -3.21 4.74
C ASP A 95 1.61 -4.25 5.81
N PHE A 96 2.07 -4.01 7.04
CA PHE A 96 1.80 -4.89 8.17
C PHE A 96 0.39 -4.67 8.72
N HIS A 97 -0.46 -5.71 8.66
CA HIS A 97 -1.77 -5.67 9.28
C HIS A 97 -1.74 -6.00 10.77
N TYR A 98 -0.76 -6.79 11.21
CA TYR A 98 -0.68 -7.35 12.57
C TYR A 98 -1.96 -8.09 12.96
N SER A 99 -2.41 -8.92 12.05
CA SER A 99 -3.60 -9.77 12.16
C SER A 99 -3.40 -11.01 11.29
N ASP A 100 -4.22 -12.02 11.45
CA ASP A 100 -4.23 -13.21 10.58
C ASP A 100 -5.06 -13.00 9.30
N SER A 101 -5.80 -11.89 9.25
CA SER A 101 -6.65 -11.49 8.13
C SER A 101 -6.73 -9.96 8.06
N TRP A 102 -7.76 -9.44 7.41
CA TRP A 102 -7.96 -8.00 7.23
C TRP A 102 -7.92 -7.21 8.53
N ALA A 103 -7.08 -6.18 8.57
CA ALA A 103 -7.16 -5.08 9.51
C ALA A 103 -7.72 -3.86 8.78
N ASP A 104 -8.76 -3.25 9.33
CA ASP A 104 -9.46 -2.10 8.76
C ASP A 104 -10.08 -1.25 9.87
N PRO A 105 -10.76 -0.12 9.55
CA PRO A 105 -11.32 0.74 10.58
C PRO A 105 -12.35 0.06 11.50
N GLY A 106 -12.96 -1.04 11.06
CA GLY A 106 -13.97 -1.78 11.83
C GLY A 106 -13.42 -2.98 12.59
N LYS A 107 -12.18 -3.38 12.35
CA LYS A 107 -11.57 -4.55 13.00
C LYS A 107 -10.06 -4.47 13.00
N GLN A 108 -9.48 -4.74 14.16
CA GLN A 108 -8.03 -4.83 14.38
C GLN A 108 -7.77 -6.04 15.29
N ASN A 109 -8.05 -7.23 14.74
CA ASN A 109 -8.06 -8.47 15.52
C ASN A 109 -6.64 -8.94 15.84
N ILE A 110 -6.43 -9.33 17.09
CA ILE A 110 -5.16 -9.92 17.52
C ILE A 110 -4.97 -11.27 16.81
N PRO A 111 -3.77 -11.54 16.24
CA PRO A 111 -3.45 -12.85 15.70
C PRO A 111 -3.65 -13.97 16.73
N SER A 112 -4.06 -15.15 16.29
CA SER A 112 -4.30 -16.31 17.17
C SER A 112 -3.08 -16.64 18.03
N ALA A 113 -1.88 -16.55 17.46
CA ALA A 113 -0.64 -16.82 18.14
C ALA A 113 -0.32 -15.82 19.27
N TRP A 114 -0.98 -14.65 19.28
CA TRP A 114 -0.74 -13.60 20.27
C TRP A 114 -1.89 -13.43 21.27
N THR A 115 -2.86 -14.35 21.26
CA THR A 115 -4.06 -14.27 22.12
C THR A 115 -3.70 -14.23 23.61
N ASP A 116 -2.66 -14.96 24.03
CA ASP A 116 -2.19 -14.98 25.41
C ASP A 116 -1.63 -13.62 25.87
N PHE A 117 -1.33 -12.73 24.94
CA PHE A 117 -0.77 -11.39 25.20
C PHE A 117 -1.81 -10.28 25.20
N LYS A 118 -3.09 -10.60 25.05
CA LYS A 118 -4.16 -9.62 24.87
C LYS A 118 -4.26 -8.55 25.97
N ASP A 119 -3.80 -8.87 27.17
CA ASP A 119 -3.80 -7.98 28.32
C ASP A 119 -2.38 -7.62 28.80
N ASP A 120 -1.35 -7.98 28.02
CA ASP A 120 0.05 -7.77 28.37
C ASP A 120 0.75 -6.92 27.32
N LEU A 121 0.85 -5.63 27.57
CA LEU A 121 1.45 -4.67 26.65
C LEU A 121 2.91 -5.01 26.33
N THR A 122 3.70 -5.42 27.32
CA THR A 122 5.11 -5.74 27.13
C THR A 122 5.29 -6.94 26.19
N LYS A 123 4.52 -8.02 26.40
CA LYS A 123 4.57 -9.20 25.51
C LYS A 123 4.01 -8.90 24.13
N MET A 124 2.94 -8.09 24.04
CA MET A 124 2.38 -7.70 22.75
C MET A 124 3.36 -6.85 21.93
N LYS A 125 4.06 -5.92 22.58
CA LYS A 125 5.14 -5.15 21.94
C LYS A 125 6.24 -6.06 21.39
N ALA A 126 6.64 -7.05 22.17
CA ALA A 126 7.64 -8.03 21.75
C ALA A 126 7.17 -8.85 20.55
N ALA A 127 5.89 -9.25 20.51
CA ALA A 127 5.29 -9.97 19.38
C ALA A 127 5.28 -9.12 18.11
N VAL A 128 4.88 -7.84 18.21
CA VAL A 128 4.93 -6.90 17.09
C VAL A 128 6.35 -6.77 16.56
N ALA A 129 7.31 -6.55 17.44
CA ALA A 129 8.72 -6.38 17.06
C ALA A 129 9.28 -7.63 16.37
N GLU A 130 9.01 -8.80 16.94
CA GLU A 130 9.50 -10.08 16.41
C GLU A 130 8.93 -10.38 15.01
N HIS A 131 7.62 -10.24 14.85
CA HIS A 131 6.96 -10.43 13.53
C HIS A 131 7.50 -9.47 12.49
N THR A 132 7.61 -8.19 12.82
CA THR A 132 8.16 -7.16 11.93
C THR A 132 9.58 -7.51 11.51
N LYS A 133 10.44 -7.86 12.47
CA LYS A 133 11.80 -8.27 12.22
C LYS A 133 11.89 -9.52 11.35
N ASP A 134 11.10 -10.55 11.65
CA ASP A 134 11.11 -11.83 10.93
C ASP A 134 10.77 -11.63 9.45
N VAL A 135 9.69 -10.94 9.15
CA VAL A 135 9.29 -10.68 7.76
C VAL A 135 10.34 -9.86 7.02
N LEU A 136 10.78 -8.75 7.60
CA LEU A 136 11.74 -7.86 6.94
C LEU A 136 13.12 -8.48 6.78
N THR A 137 13.59 -9.25 7.77
CA THR A 137 14.87 -9.97 7.68
C THR A 137 14.81 -11.04 6.58
N THR A 138 13.69 -11.72 6.41
CA THR A 138 13.48 -12.68 5.32
C THR A 138 13.62 -12.01 3.96
N LEU A 139 13.03 -10.83 3.79
CA LEU A 139 13.16 -10.04 2.56
C LEU A 139 14.60 -9.59 2.33
N LYS A 140 15.23 -9.03 3.36
CA LYS A 140 16.61 -8.53 3.27
C LYS A 140 17.61 -9.65 2.96
N ASN A 141 17.46 -10.81 3.58
CA ASN A 141 18.32 -11.98 3.33
C ASN A 141 18.17 -12.51 1.90
N ASN A 142 17.09 -12.21 1.22
CA ASN A 142 16.88 -12.51 -0.20
C ASN A 142 17.27 -11.35 -1.12
N GLY A 143 17.99 -10.36 -0.62
CA GLY A 143 18.49 -9.22 -1.42
C GLY A 143 17.41 -8.26 -1.86
N ILE A 144 16.27 -8.20 -1.17
CA ILE A 144 15.15 -7.32 -1.49
C ILE A 144 15.24 -6.04 -0.68
N ASP A 145 15.24 -4.90 -1.36
CA ASP A 145 15.16 -3.58 -0.72
C ASP A 145 13.70 -3.22 -0.46
N VAL A 146 13.45 -2.57 0.68
CA VAL A 146 12.13 -2.06 1.05
C VAL A 146 12.26 -0.57 1.34
N GLU A 147 11.45 0.25 0.69
CA GLU A 147 11.54 1.71 0.80
C GLU A 147 10.57 2.27 1.85
N TRP A 148 9.38 1.67 1.96
CA TRP A 148 8.34 2.10 2.91
C TRP A 148 7.79 0.91 3.69
N ILE A 149 7.48 1.15 4.95
CA ILE A 149 6.95 0.13 5.85
C ILE A 149 5.77 0.72 6.61
N GLN A 150 4.59 0.17 6.37
CA GLN A 150 3.39 0.50 7.11
C GLN A 150 3.33 -0.28 8.42
N ILE A 151 3.30 0.44 9.53
CA ILE A 151 3.12 -0.14 10.86
C ILE A 151 1.63 -0.09 11.19
N GLY A 152 0.93 -1.15 10.87
CA GLY A 152 -0.53 -1.22 10.91
C GLY A 152 -1.21 -0.80 9.62
N ASN A 153 -2.48 -1.12 9.48
CA ASN A 153 -3.33 -0.81 8.33
C ASN A 153 -4.64 -0.20 8.77
N GLU A 154 -4.93 1.00 8.29
CA GLU A 154 -6.16 1.76 8.59
C GLU A 154 -6.50 1.78 10.08
N THR A 155 -5.54 2.24 10.87
CA THR A 155 -5.59 2.23 12.34
C THR A 155 -6.34 3.45 12.91
N ARG A 156 -7.52 3.75 12.35
CA ARG A 156 -8.37 4.91 12.72
C ARG A 156 -8.54 5.09 14.23
N THR A 157 -8.66 3.98 14.96
CA THR A 157 -8.82 3.97 16.42
C THR A 157 -7.82 3.02 17.08
N GLY A 158 -6.60 2.92 16.53
CA GLY A 158 -5.55 2.07 17.04
C GLY A 158 -5.47 0.71 16.36
N MET A 159 -4.69 -0.18 16.94
CA MET A 159 -4.37 -1.51 16.42
C MET A 159 -4.46 -2.55 17.53
N LEU A 160 -4.53 -3.85 17.17
CA LEU A 160 -4.51 -4.97 18.13
C LEU A 160 -5.52 -4.77 19.26
N TRP A 161 -6.79 -4.66 18.87
CA TRP A 161 -7.86 -4.44 19.85
C TRP A 161 -8.09 -5.66 20.74
N PRO A 162 -8.47 -5.46 22.03
CA PRO A 162 -8.74 -4.17 22.69
C PRO A 162 -7.50 -3.46 23.25
N LEU A 163 -6.35 -4.11 23.35
CA LEU A 163 -5.16 -3.56 24.03
C LEU A 163 -4.70 -2.22 23.44
N GLY A 164 -4.60 -2.13 22.12
CA GLY A 164 -4.18 -0.92 21.39
C GLY A 164 -5.32 -0.06 20.90
N LEU A 165 -6.58 -0.31 21.33
CA LEU A 165 -7.72 0.51 20.97
C LEU A 165 -7.59 1.90 21.59
N VAL A 166 -7.70 2.93 20.77
CA VAL A 166 -7.79 4.31 21.25
C VAL A 166 -9.23 4.62 21.63
N SER A 167 -9.46 4.78 22.92
CA SER A 167 -10.74 5.20 23.50
C SER A 167 -10.49 6.25 24.58
N ASP A 168 -11.43 7.16 24.77
CA ASP A 168 -11.33 8.24 25.77
C ASP A 168 -10.02 9.07 25.62
N ASN A 169 -9.58 9.29 24.38
CA ASN A 169 -8.33 10.00 24.05
C ASN A 169 -7.07 9.40 24.71
N LYS A 170 -7.05 8.09 24.95
CA LYS A 170 -5.89 7.37 25.47
C LYS A 170 -5.11 6.73 24.32
N PHE A 171 -4.01 7.34 23.96
CA PHE A 171 -3.16 6.93 22.82
C PHE A 171 -1.95 6.08 23.24
N ASP A 172 -1.67 5.94 24.54
CA ASP A 172 -0.40 5.40 25.03
C ASP A 172 -0.11 3.97 24.56
N ASN A 173 -1.10 3.07 24.65
CA ASN A 173 -0.89 1.68 24.23
C ASN A 173 -0.68 1.58 22.73
N TYR A 174 -1.48 2.28 21.93
CA TYR A 174 -1.29 2.29 20.48
C TYR A 174 0.08 2.86 20.11
N ALA A 175 0.46 3.99 20.70
CA ALA A 175 1.79 4.59 20.46
C ALA A 175 2.91 3.61 20.80
N ALA A 176 2.80 2.90 21.92
CA ALA A 176 3.80 1.91 22.34
C ALA A 176 3.91 0.73 21.35
N LEU A 177 2.78 0.21 20.88
CA LEU A 177 2.75 -0.87 19.89
C LEU A 177 3.31 -0.42 18.54
N ASN A 178 2.91 0.78 18.08
CA ASN A 178 3.46 1.37 16.88
C ASN A 178 5.00 1.52 16.98
N ASN A 179 5.50 2.03 18.09
CA ASN A 179 6.92 2.25 18.28
C ASN A 179 7.72 0.95 18.31
N ALA A 180 7.14 -0.14 18.82
CA ALA A 180 7.77 -1.45 18.76
C ALA A 180 7.97 -1.91 17.30
N GLY A 181 6.97 -1.72 16.46
CA GLY A 181 7.06 -2.00 15.02
C GLY A 181 8.03 -1.07 14.31
N TYR A 182 7.95 0.23 14.60
CA TYR A 182 8.85 1.25 14.05
C TYR A 182 10.32 0.93 14.33
N ASP A 183 10.66 0.66 15.58
CA ASP A 183 12.03 0.38 15.99
C ASP A 183 12.56 -0.93 15.35
N ALA A 184 11.72 -1.97 15.29
CA ALA A 184 12.07 -3.23 14.62
C ALA A 184 12.30 -3.04 13.11
N ALA A 185 11.45 -2.27 12.46
CA ALA A 185 11.60 -1.95 11.03
C ALA A 185 12.90 -1.20 10.75
N LYS A 186 13.20 -0.18 11.53
CA LYS A 186 14.44 0.61 11.37
C LYS A 186 15.70 -0.20 11.69
N ALA A 187 15.62 -1.20 12.56
CA ALA A 187 16.75 -2.09 12.85
C ALA A 187 17.12 -2.94 11.63
N VAL A 188 16.15 -3.31 10.79
CA VAL A 188 16.39 -4.12 9.57
C VAL A 188 16.69 -3.24 8.36
N TYR A 189 15.88 -2.20 8.14
CA TYR A 189 16.01 -1.24 7.05
C TYR A 189 16.08 0.19 7.60
N PRO A 190 17.27 0.65 8.02
CA PRO A 190 17.41 1.97 8.65
C PRO A 190 17.00 3.13 7.74
N GLU A 191 17.10 2.98 6.42
CA GLU A 191 16.73 4.01 5.45
C GLU A 191 15.26 3.98 5.02
N ALA A 192 14.51 2.91 5.37
CA ALA A 192 13.09 2.83 5.04
C ALA A 192 12.28 3.84 5.85
N GLN A 193 11.25 4.40 5.21
CA GLN A 193 10.33 5.31 5.87
C GLN A 193 9.13 4.53 6.43
N CYS A 194 8.86 4.72 7.73
CA CYS A 194 7.75 4.09 8.41
C CYS A 194 6.50 4.97 8.36
N ILE A 195 5.36 4.34 8.07
CA ILE A 195 4.08 5.00 7.80
C ILE A 195 3.08 4.62 8.88
N ILE A 196 2.34 5.61 9.41
CA ILE A 196 1.07 5.40 10.09
C ILE A 196 -0.04 5.68 9.09
N HIS A 197 -0.91 4.71 8.85
CA HIS A 197 -1.92 4.72 7.79
C HIS A 197 -3.34 4.81 8.37
N ILE A 198 -4.06 5.83 7.95
CA ILE A 198 -5.44 6.13 8.36
C ILE A 198 -6.33 6.24 7.12
N ASP A 199 -7.55 5.79 7.21
CA ASP A 199 -8.54 5.88 6.15
C ASP A 199 -9.18 7.28 6.02
N GLN A 200 -9.89 7.49 4.91
CA GLN A 200 -10.62 8.72 4.59
C GLN A 200 -9.75 9.99 4.63
N GLY A 201 -8.79 10.05 3.74
CA GLY A 201 -7.89 11.20 3.59
C GLY A 201 -8.57 12.54 3.35
N ASN A 202 -9.85 12.54 2.97
CA ASN A 202 -10.68 13.74 2.82
C ASN A 202 -11.24 14.30 4.15
N VAL A 203 -11.07 13.60 5.28
CA VAL A 203 -11.61 14.02 6.58
C VAL A 203 -10.47 14.50 7.49
N LEU A 204 -10.16 15.79 7.43
CA LEU A 204 -9.03 16.37 8.16
C LEU A 204 -9.06 16.11 9.67
N GLY A 205 -10.21 16.26 10.30
CA GLY A 205 -10.36 16.11 11.76
C GLY A 205 -9.98 14.74 12.28
N ARG A 206 -10.16 13.70 11.47
CA ARG A 206 -9.73 12.32 11.81
C ARG A 206 -8.22 12.23 11.96
N PHE A 207 -7.49 12.85 11.03
CA PHE A 207 -6.03 12.87 11.04
C PHE A 207 -5.47 13.75 12.16
N THR A 208 -6.02 14.94 12.35
CA THR A 208 -5.53 15.84 13.40
C THR A 208 -5.80 15.29 14.79
N TRP A 209 -6.95 14.67 15.03
CA TRP A 209 -7.24 14.01 16.29
C TRP A 209 -6.23 12.89 16.57
N MET A 210 -6.00 12.02 15.59
CA MET A 210 -5.09 10.88 15.74
C MET A 210 -3.64 11.34 15.93
N PHE A 211 -3.14 12.18 15.03
CA PHE A 211 -1.73 12.55 15.05
C PHE A 211 -1.37 13.54 16.16
N ASP A 212 -2.28 14.39 16.60
CA ASP A 212 -2.07 15.20 17.82
C ASP A 212 -1.93 14.30 19.04
N GLY A 213 -2.82 13.32 19.18
CA GLY A 213 -2.80 12.36 20.29
C GLY A 213 -1.56 11.46 20.25
N LEU A 214 -1.19 10.95 19.09
CA LEU A 214 0.00 10.13 18.91
C LEU A 214 1.29 10.93 19.22
N LYS A 215 1.37 12.16 18.76
CA LYS A 215 2.52 13.03 19.04
C LYS A 215 2.67 13.26 20.53
N ALA A 216 1.59 13.57 21.23
CA ALA A 216 1.60 13.75 22.68
C ALA A 216 1.99 12.47 23.43
N ALA A 217 1.65 11.29 22.90
CA ALA A 217 2.02 10.00 23.47
C ALA A 217 3.41 9.50 23.07
N GLY A 218 4.17 10.27 22.29
CA GLY A 218 5.53 9.92 21.87
C GLY A 218 5.61 8.90 20.74
N ALA A 219 4.58 8.76 19.94
CA ALA A 219 4.61 7.89 18.76
C ALA A 219 5.59 8.39 17.71
N LYS A 220 6.20 7.46 16.99
CA LYS A 220 7.15 7.71 15.92
C LYS A 220 6.54 7.36 14.57
N TRP A 221 6.74 8.21 13.60
CA TRP A 221 6.43 7.96 12.19
C TRP A 221 7.28 8.87 11.30
N ASP A 222 7.50 8.44 10.06
CA ASP A 222 8.20 9.26 9.05
C ASP A 222 7.22 9.84 8.04
N VAL A 223 6.11 9.15 7.79
CA VAL A 223 5.13 9.47 6.75
C VAL A 223 3.71 9.25 7.29
N ILE A 224 2.81 10.17 6.96
CA ILE A 224 1.37 9.99 7.16
C ILE A 224 0.78 9.32 5.92
N GLY A 225 0.19 8.14 6.10
CA GLY A 225 -0.49 7.40 5.04
C GLY A 225 -2.00 7.63 5.05
N MET A 226 -2.59 7.70 3.85
CA MET A 226 -4.02 7.92 3.66
C MET A 226 -4.63 6.87 2.74
N SER A 227 -5.88 6.50 2.99
CA SER A 227 -6.77 5.88 1.99
C SER A 227 -7.77 6.89 1.47
N LEU A 228 -8.14 6.77 0.20
CA LEU A 228 -9.21 7.56 -0.41
C LEU A 228 -10.00 6.71 -1.41
N TYR A 229 -11.31 6.54 -1.14
CA TYR A 229 -12.22 5.80 -2.01
C TYR A 229 -13.42 6.67 -2.36
N PRO A 230 -13.26 7.61 -3.33
CA PRO A 230 -14.37 8.48 -3.73
C PRO A 230 -15.44 7.72 -4.49
N GLU A 231 -16.66 8.25 -4.42
CA GLU A 231 -17.82 7.75 -5.15
C GLU A 231 -18.24 8.75 -6.23
N ASP A 232 -19.11 8.33 -7.15
CA ASP A 232 -19.54 9.18 -8.28
C ASP A 232 -20.21 10.49 -7.85
N ASP A 233 -20.88 10.46 -6.70
CA ASP A 233 -21.61 11.63 -6.17
C ASP A 233 -20.77 12.60 -5.35
N ASN A 234 -19.53 12.22 -4.98
CA ASN A 234 -18.69 13.05 -4.09
C ASN A 234 -17.24 13.22 -4.53
N TRP A 235 -16.82 12.60 -5.65
CA TRP A 235 -15.39 12.47 -5.99
C TRP A 235 -14.67 13.81 -6.12
N GLN A 236 -15.35 14.85 -6.65
CA GLN A 236 -14.75 16.18 -6.82
C GLN A 236 -14.40 16.81 -5.47
N LYS A 237 -15.36 16.82 -4.55
CA LYS A 237 -15.14 17.36 -3.21
C LYS A 237 -14.16 16.51 -2.42
N ALA A 238 -14.30 15.20 -2.45
CA ALA A 238 -13.42 14.29 -1.70
C ALA A 238 -11.95 14.43 -2.14
N THR A 239 -11.69 14.54 -3.43
CA THR A 239 -10.35 14.76 -3.96
C THR A 239 -9.81 16.16 -3.64
N ASP A 240 -10.62 17.19 -3.74
CA ASP A 240 -10.22 18.56 -3.34
C ASP A 240 -9.83 18.60 -1.87
N ASP A 241 -10.66 18.04 -1.00
CA ASP A 241 -10.42 18.01 0.43
C ASP A 241 -9.15 17.19 0.77
N CYS A 242 -8.97 16.04 0.15
CA CYS A 242 -7.79 15.20 0.36
C CYS A 242 -6.49 15.92 -0.05
N LEU A 243 -6.47 16.55 -1.22
CA LEU A 243 -5.30 17.31 -1.69
C LEU A 243 -4.97 18.46 -0.75
N ALA A 244 -5.98 19.19 -0.26
CA ALA A 244 -5.78 20.24 0.74
C ALA A 244 -5.25 19.68 2.05
N ASN A 245 -5.78 18.56 2.52
CA ASN A 245 -5.38 17.92 3.76
C ASN A 245 -3.93 17.43 3.73
N ILE A 246 -3.42 16.97 2.58
CA ILE A 246 -2.02 16.60 2.40
C ILE A 246 -1.11 17.75 2.81
N SER A 247 -1.34 18.94 2.27
CA SER A 247 -0.52 20.11 2.58
C SER A 247 -0.67 20.57 4.04
N THR A 248 -1.89 20.56 4.55
CA THR A 248 -2.17 20.94 5.95
C THR A 248 -1.46 20.02 6.94
N LEU A 249 -1.55 18.71 6.74
CA LEU A 249 -0.95 17.71 7.64
C LEU A 249 0.57 17.69 7.54
N ALA A 250 1.11 17.80 6.33
CA ALA A 250 2.56 17.88 6.13
C ALA A 250 3.18 19.09 6.87
N SER A 251 2.52 20.24 6.80
CA SER A 251 2.95 21.45 7.50
C SER A 251 2.79 21.34 9.02
N ARG A 252 1.64 20.84 9.49
CA ARG A 252 1.32 20.73 10.91
C ARG A 252 2.30 19.83 11.66
N TYR A 253 2.69 18.70 11.05
CA TYR A 253 3.54 17.69 11.70
C TYR A 253 4.96 17.65 11.17
N ASN A 254 5.32 18.55 10.24
CA ASN A 254 6.62 18.56 9.57
C ASN A 254 6.99 17.16 9.05
N THR A 255 6.13 16.58 8.25
CA THR A 255 6.23 15.22 7.77
C THR A 255 5.86 15.12 6.29
N LYS A 256 6.22 14.00 5.65
CA LYS A 256 5.73 13.64 4.32
C LYS A 256 4.38 12.94 4.42
N VAL A 257 3.67 12.89 3.30
CA VAL A 257 2.37 12.21 3.16
C VAL A 257 2.41 11.26 1.97
N MET A 258 1.69 10.15 2.06
CA MET A 258 1.56 9.15 1.02
C MET A 258 0.09 8.75 0.88
N ILE A 259 -0.41 8.66 -0.33
CA ILE A 259 -1.69 7.99 -0.58
C ILE A 259 -1.40 6.50 -0.71
N CYS A 260 -1.67 5.75 0.37
CA CYS A 260 -1.38 4.32 0.43
C CYS A 260 -2.43 3.47 -0.29
N GLU A 261 -3.66 3.99 -0.41
CA GLU A 261 -4.76 3.33 -1.11
C GLU A 261 -5.64 4.36 -1.79
N ILE A 262 -6.00 4.08 -3.03
CA ILE A 262 -7.03 4.81 -3.77
C ILE A 262 -7.74 3.84 -4.69
N GLY A 263 -9.02 4.05 -4.91
CA GLY A 263 -9.81 3.29 -5.85
C GLY A 263 -11.19 3.90 -6.04
N MET A 264 -11.82 3.55 -7.16
CA MET A 264 -13.17 3.96 -7.52
C MET A 264 -13.80 2.85 -8.37
N PRO A 265 -15.13 2.68 -8.42
CA PRO A 265 -15.73 1.62 -9.23
C PRO A 265 -15.15 1.57 -10.64
N TRP A 266 -14.76 0.37 -11.08
CA TRP A 266 -14.02 0.18 -12.34
C TRP A 266 -14.78 0.66 -13.58
N ASP A 267 -16.10 0.66 -13.52
CA ASP A 267 -17.02 1.06 -14.60
C ASP A 267 -17.55 2.50 -14.43
N SER A 268 -17.04 3.25 -13.46
CA SER A 268 -17.41 4.66 -13.30
C SER A 268 -16.84 5.50 -14.43
N ASP A 269 -17.68 6.35 -15.00
CA ASP A 269 -17.27 7.34 -16.02
C ASP A 269 -16.35 8.43 -15.45
N ASN A 270 -16.23 8.52 -14.13
CA ASN A 270 -15.41 9.52 -13.44
C ASN A 270 -14.08 8.98 -12.93
N ALA A 271 -13.86 7.67 -12.99
CA ALA A 271 -12.69 7.04 -12.34
C ALA A 271 -11.37 7.50 -12.96
N ASP A 272 -11.27 7.62 -14.27
CA ASP A 272 -10.07 8.07 -14.97
C ASP A 272 -9.77 9.54 -14.69
N VAL A 273 -10.76 10.40 -14.70
CA VAL A 273 -10.63 11.83 -14.38
C VAL A 273 -10.23 12.03 -12.93
N MET A 274 -10.85 11.30 -12.00
CA MET A 274 -10.51 11.30 -10.59
C MET A 274 -9.06 10.93 -10.38
N MET A 275 -8.61 9.81 -10.98
CA MET A 275 -7.26 9.33 -10.79
C MET A 275 -6.21 10.28 -11.39
N LYS A 276 -6.47 10.84 -12.57
CA LYS A 276 -5.59 11.85 -13.17
C LYS A 276 -5.46 13.08 -12.27
N LYS A 277 -6.57 13.56 -11.74
CA LYS A 277 -6.58 14.70 -10.80
C LYS A 277 -5.72 14.41 -9.56
N MET A 278 -5.85 13.21 -8.98
CA MET A 278 -5.12 12.84 -7.79
C MET A 278 -3.63 12.63 -8.06
N VAL A 279 -3.26 11.96 -9.15
CA VAL A 279 -1.85 11.79 -9.53
C VAL A 279 -1.20 13.15 -9.79
N ASP A 280 -1.81 13.99 -10.62
CA ASP A 280 -1.27 15.30 -10.95
C ASP A 280 -1.19 16.22 -9.71
N GLY A 281 -2.22 16.23 -8.89
CA GLY A 281 -2.28 17.02 -7.67
C GLY A 281 -1.28 16.59 -6.60
N CYS A 282 -1.12 15.30 -6.40
CA CYS A 282 -0.13 14.74 -5.48
C CYS A 282 1.30 14.99 -5.98
N LYS A 283 1.55 14.74 -7.25
CA LYS A 283 2.87 14.93 -7.86
C LYS A 283 3.33 16.40 -7.82
N ALA A 284 2.40 17.34 -7.89
CA ALA A 284 2.71 18.78 -7.78
C ALA A 284 3.13 19.20 -6.36
N LYS A 285 2.93 18.35 -5.35
CA LYS A 285 3.25 18.62 -3.94
C LYS A 285 4.51 17.88 -3.54
N THR A 286 5.57 18.61 -3.21
CA THR A 286 6.85 18.02 -2.77
C THR A 286 6.72 17.23 -1.46
N GLU A 287 5.73 17.55 -0.65
CA GLU A 287 5.38 16.85 0.59
C GLU A 287 4.68 15.51 0.36
N CYS A 288 4.13 15.25 -0.83
CA CYS A 288 3.51 13.96 -1.17
C CYS A 288 4.49 13.06 -1.89
N LEU A 289 4.76 11.89 -1.33
CA LEU A 289 5.77 10.94 -1.85
C LEU A 289 5.23 10.08 -2.99
N GLY A 290 3.93 9.86 -3.05
CA GLY A 290 3.36 8.98 -4.06
C GLY A 290 1.90 8.64 -3.81
N ILE A 291 1.39 7.79 -4.69
CA ILE A 291 0.03 7.31 -4.70
C ILE A 291 -0.01 5.84 -5.14
N PHE A 292 -0.72 4.99 -4.40
CA PHE A 292 -0.87 3.57 -4.66
C PHE A 292 -2.33 3.26 -4.97
N TYR A 293 -2.60 2.73 -6.16
CA TYR A 293 -3.93 2.20 -6.49
C TYR A 293 -4.11 0.84 -5.83
N TRP A 294 -5.21 0.67 -5.10
CA TRP A 294 -5.44 -0.57 -4.36
C TRP A 294 -6.03 -1.64 -5.25
N GLU A 295 -5.29 -2.75 -5.40
CA GLU A 295 -5.69 -3.95 -6.13
C GLU A 295 -6.26 -3.63 -7.53
N PRO A 296 -5.49 -2.89 -8.37
CA PRO A 296 -5.98 -2.52 -9.70
C PRO A 296 -6.31 -3.73 -10.58
N GLU A 297 -5.64 -4.86 -10.35
CA GLU A 297 -5.77 -6.10 -11.10
C GLU A 297 -7.08 -6.85 -10.86
N CYS A 298 -7.85 -6.49 -9.83
CA CYS A 298 -9.13 -7.14 -9.55
C CYS A 298 -10.14 -6.87 -10.66
N TYR A 299 -10.75 -7.92 -11.18
CA TYR A 299 -11.81 -7.85 -12.17
C TYR A 299 -12.74 -9.06 -12.09
N GLY A 300 -13.86 -9.02 -12.81
CA GLY A 300 -14.80 -10.13 -12.87
C GLY A 300 -15.45 -10.47 -11.53
N GLY A 301 -15.58 -9.51 -10.62
CA GLY A 301 -16.18 -9.71 -9.31
C GLY A 301 -15.30 -10.48 -8.32
N TRP A 302 -13.97 -10.50 -8.54
CA TRP A 302 -13.05 -11.13 -7.61
C TRP A 302 -13.32 -10.71 -6.17
N ASN A 303 -13.62 -11.72 -5.33
CA ASN A 303 -13.91 -11.53 -3.89
C ASN A 303 -14.96 -10.43 -3.59
N GLY A 304 -15.87 -10.17 -4.53
CA GLY A 304 -16.89 -9.13 -4.42
C GLY A 304 -16.37 -7.70 -4.56
N TYR A 305 -15.11 -7.51 -4.91
CA TYR A 305 -14.50 -6.20 -5.06
C TYR A 305 -14.71 -5.64 -6.47
N ASN A 306 -15.16 -4.37 -6.56
CA ASN A 306 -15.53 -3.74 -7.82
C ASN A 306 -14.76 -2.44 -8.13
N LYS A 307 -13.68 -2.15 -7.40
CA LYS A 307 -12.92 -0.90 -7.54
C LYS A 307 -11.54 -1.10 -8.16
N GLY A 308 -11.32 -2.21 -8.88
CA GLY A 308 -10.13 -2.43 -9.66
C GLY A 308 -10.00 -1.47 -10.84
N ALA A 309 -8.98 -1.65 -11.66
CA ALA A 309 -8.71 -0.85 -12.85
C ALA A 309 -8.54 -1.73 -14.11
N PHE A 310 -9.13 -2.91 -14.09
CA PHE A 310 -9.25 -3.83 -15.22
C PHE A 310 -10.72 -4.06 -15.53
N ASP A 311 -11.04 -4.22 -16.81
CA ASP A 311 -12.39 -4.51 -17.23
C ASP A 311 -12.75 -6.00 -17.06
N SER A 312 -13.98 -6.38 -17.39
CA SER A 312 -14.47 -7.75 -17.24
C SER A 312 -13.73 -8.77 -18.11
N ASN A 313 -12.93 -8.32 -19.07
CA ASN A 313 -12.12 -9.16 -19.95
C ASN A 313 -10.65 -9.25 -19.51
N GLY A 314 -10.30 -8.67 -18.36
CA GLY A 314 -8.92 -8.67 -17.84
C GLY A 314 -7.98 -7.71 -18.57
N LYS A 315 -8.52 -6.65 -19.19
CA LYS A 315 -7.76 -5.58 -19.82
C LYS A 315 -7.75 -4.32 -18.95
N PRO A 316 -6.63 -3.57 -18.91
CA PRO A 316 -6.60 -2.31 -18.19
C PRO A 316 -7.66 -1.32 -18.69
N THR A 317 -8.27 -0.60 -17.76
CA THR A 317 -9.12 0.56 -18.07
C THR A 317 -8.29 1.82 -18.26
N ALA A 318 -8.89 2.92 -18.68
CA ALA A 318 -8.24 4.22 -18.81
C ALA A 318 -7.71 4.81 -17.49
N VAL A 319 -8.15 4.30 -16.35
CA VAL A 319 -7.76 4.77 -15.00
C VAL A 319 -6.24 4.76 -14.83
N LEU A 320 -5.57 3.70 -15.28
CA LEU A 320 -4.13 3.54 -15.13
C LEU A 320 -3.31 4.46 -16.06
N ASN A 321 -3.93 5.09 -17.07
CA ASN A 321 -3.26 6.07 -17.91
C ASN A 321 -2.76 7.29 -17.12
N ALA A 322 -3.35 7.55 -15.95
CA ALA A 322 -2.95 8.64 -15.07
C ALA A 322 -1.49 8.53 -14.60
N PHE A 323 -0.94 7.33 -14.51
CA PHE A 323 0.46 7.13 -14.13
C PHE A 323 1.45 7.60 -15.19
N GLY A 324 1.09 7.53 -16.48
CA GLY A 324 2.00 7.85 -17.57
C GLY A 324 3.13 6.81 -17.70
N SER A 325 3.87 6.87 -18.81
CA SER A 325 4.96 5.93 -19.05
C SER A 325 6.19 6.22 -18.20
N ASN A 326 6.90 5.18 -17.75
CA ASN A 326 8.24 5.25 -17.16
C ASN A 326 9.33 4.92 -18.17
N GLU A 327 8.97 4.58 -19.40
CA GLU A 327 9.96 4.26 -20.44
C GLU A 327 10.85 5.46 -20.72
N LYS A 328 12.17 5.26 -20.66
CA LYS A 328 13.14 6.28 -21.03
C LYS A 328 13.13 6.45 -22.55
N LYS A 329 12.97 7.68 -22.98
CA LYS A 329 13.00 8.06 -24.39
C LYS A 329 14.42 8.12 -24.93
#